data_4283a81c55cdfe9538412106d7dd72e1
#
_entry.id   4283a81c55cdfe9538412106d7dd72e1
#
_cell.length_a   1.000
_cell.length_b   1.000
_cell.length_c   1.000
_cell.angle_alpha   90.00
_cell.angle_beta   90.00
_cell.angle_gamma   90.00
#
_symmetry.space_group_name_H-M   'P 1'
#
loop_
_entity.id
_entity.type
_entity.pdbx_description
1 polymer ?
#
loop_
_entity_poly.entity_id
_entity_poly.type
_entity_poly.pdbx_seq_one_letter_code
_entity_poly.pdbx_strand_id
1 'polypeptide(L)'
;AFAGARLLRDEVIGIDRDARRVICRDRPPVAYDVASINIGSTPQLASVLGATEYAVPVKPIRQFNQRWLQLLERVRSHPGPTTIAVVGGGAGGVEMALSMQYRLRAELQAMGRNPYELQFYLFTSSTDLLPTHNAWVQRKFVEVLAERGITVNHNAAVQLVSEGGLLASNGRALMTDDILWVTQAGGAS
;
A
#
# COMPACT_ATOMS: atom_id res chain seq x y z
N ALA A 1 22.44 3.80 25.36
CA ALA A 1 21.63 3.17 24.31
C ALA A 1 21.46 1.68 24.66
N PHE A 2 20.26 1.14 24.57
CA PHE A 2 19.94 -0.25 24.96
C PHE A 2 20.80 -1.31 24.22
N ALA A 3 21.13 -1.06 22.96
CA ALA A 3 21.87 -2.00 22.11
C ALA A 3 23.40 -1.73 22.06
N GLY A 4 23.92 -0.74 22.76
CA GLY A 4 25.33 -0.33 22.63
C GLY A 4 25.74 0.12 21.21
N ALA A 5 24.77 0.32 20.32
CA ALA A 5 25.01 0.66 18.91
C ALA A 5 25.28 2.16 18.73
N ARG A 6 26.15 2.48 17.79
CA ARG A 6 26.39 3.86 17.35
C ARG A 6 25.50 4.20 16.16
N LEU A 7 24.63 5.19 16.30
CA LEU A 7 23.80 5.69 15.20
C LEU A 7 24.62 6.76 14.41
N LEU A 8 24.76 6.52 13.12
CA LEU A 8 25.35 7.47 12.18
C LEU A 8 24.22 7.97 11.26
N ARG A 9 23.87 9.27 11.39
CA ARG A 9 22.83 9.88 10.53
C ARG A 9 23.50 10.45 9.30
N ASP A 10 23.25 9.80 8.16
CA ASP A 10 23.76 10.20 6.85
C ASP A 10 23.00 9.44 5.75
N GLU A 11 23.12 9.88 4.52
CA GLU A 11 22.59 9.19 3.37
C GLU A 11 23.65 8.22 2.82
N VAL A 12 23.28 6.95 2.73
CA VAL A 12 24.11 5.94 2.07
C VAL A 12 23.89 6.05 0.55
N ILE A 13 24.96 6.40 -0.18
CA ILE A 13 24.94 6.58 -1.64
C ILE A 13 25.56 5.40 -2.40
N GLY A 14 26.17 4.45 -1.70
CA GLY A 14 26.75 3.26 -2.31
C GLY A 14 27.37 2.30 -1.30
N ILE A 15 27.75 1.13 -1.81
CA ILE A 15 28.47 0.11 -1.04
C ILE A 15 29.62 -0.41 -1.90
N ASP A 16 30.86 -0.20 -1.44
CA ASP A 16 32.03 -0.85 -2.00
C ASP A 16 32.17 -2.24 -1.35
N ARG A 17 31.84 -3.27 -2.10
CA ARG A 17 31.84 -4.65 -1.61
C ARG A 17 33.25 -5.22 -1.47
N ASP A 18 34.16 -4.80 -2.34
CA ASP A 18 35.53 -5.32 -2.36
C ASP A 18 36.34 -4.71 -1.21
N ALA A 19 36.23 -3.39 -1.00
CA ALA A 19 36.84 -2.70 0.13
C ALA A 19 36.04 -2.83 1.43
N ARG A 20 34.84 -3.47 1.40
CA ARG A 20 33.91 -3.59 2.55
C ARG A 20 33.62 -2.26 3.22
N ARG A 21 33.17 -1.28 2.44
CA ARG A 21 32.86 0.06 2.90
C ARG A 21 31.49 0.50 2.45
N VAL A 22 30.74 1.12 3.38
CA VAL A 22 29.52 1.86 3.10
C VAL A 22 29.92 3.29 2.74
N ILE A 23 29.53 3.75 1.55
CA ILE A 23 29.81 5.11 1.06
C ILE A 23 28.64 6.00 1.51
N CYS A 24 29.00 7.04 2.25
CA CYS A 24 28.06 8.02 2.77
C CYS A 24 28.22 9.35 2.03
N ARG A 25 27.18 10.18 2.02
CA ARG A 25 27.20 11.47 1.30
C ARG A 25 28.13 12.49 1.98
N ASP A 26 27.96 12.68 3.27
CA ASP A 26 28.54 13.82 4.01
C ASP A 26 29.64 13.41 5.01
N ARG A 27 30.08 12.16 4.96
CA ARG A 27 31.13 11.63 5.84
C ARG A 27 32.08 10.67 5.13
N PRO A 28 33.26 10.38 5.71
CA PRO A 28 34.14 9.32 5.22
C PRO A 28 33.43 7.95 5.21
N PRO A 29 33.79 7.06 4.26
CA PRO A 29 33.26 5.73 4.18
C PRO A 29 33.39 4.95 5.50
N VAL A 30 32.36 4.16 5.82
CA VAL A 30 32.32 3.34 7.04
C VAL A 30 32.70 1.91 6.70
N ALA A 31 33.76 1.39 7.29
CA ALA A 31 34.15 0.00 7.13
C ALA A 31 33.20 -0.95 7.87
N TYR A 32 33.03 -2.16 7.33
CA TYR A 32 32.21 -3.21 7.93
C TYR A 32 32.83 -4.59 7.71
N ASP A 33 32.59 -5.49 8.65
CA ASP A 33 32.84 -6.92 8.50
C ASP A 33 31.61 -7.63 7.96
N VAL A 34 30.43 -7.27 8.48
CA VAL A 34 29.11 -7.73 8.06
C VAL A 34 28.18 -6.52 7.95
N ALA A 35 27.44 -6.44 6.86
CA ALA A 35 26.43 -5.38 6.64
C ALA A 35 25.03 -6.00 6.51
N SER A 36 24.08 -5.43 7.25
CA SER A 36 22.65 -5.73 7.07
C SER A 36 21.99 -4.52 6.41
N ILE A 37 21.31 -4.76 5.27
CA ILE A 37 20.65 -3.72 4.48
C ILE A 37 19.15 -3.79 4.75
N ASN A 38 18.62 -2.75 5.38
CA ASN A 38 17.19 -2.61 5.68
C ASN A 38 16.66 -1.25 5.19
N ILE A 39 16.73 -1.04 3.89
CA ILE A 39 16.27 0.19 3.22
C ILE A 39 14.79 0.15 2.85
N GLY A 40 14.11 -0.93 3.18
CA GLY A 40 12.72 -1.15 2.81
C GLY A 40 12.56 -1.58 1.36
N SER A 41 11.35 -1.47 0.87
CA SER A 41 10.97 -1.82 -0.50
C SER A 41 9.94 -0.82 -1.01
N THR A 42 9.88 -0.63 -2.33
CA THR A 42 8.95 0.30 -2.98
C THR A 42 8.00 -0.47 -3.89
N PRO A 43 6.69 -0.22 -3.86
CA PRO A 43 5.77 -0.81 -4.82
C PRO A 43 6.13 -0.39 -6.25
N GLN A 44 5.99 -1.29 -7.21
CA GLN A 44 6.25 -1.01 -8.61
C GLN A 44 5.04 -0.27 -9.22
N LEU A 45 5.04 1.07 -9.14
CA LEU A 45 4.01 1.91 -9.77
C LEU A 45 4.37 2.27 -11.22
N ALA A 46 5.64 2.38 -11.53
CA ALA A 46 6.12 2.88 -12.84
C ALA A 46 5.71 2.00 -14.03
N SER A 47 5.31 0.75 -13.79
CA SER A 47 4.83 -0.17 -14.84
C SER A 47 3.38 0.06 -15.26
N VAL A 48 2.64 0.90 -14.54
CA VAL A 48 1.23 1.19 -14.82
C VAL A 48 1.04 2.68 -15.11
N LEU A 49 0.46 2.98 -16.25
CA LEU A 49 0.25 4.37 -16.71
C LEU A 49 -0.58 5.15 -15.68
N GLY A 50 -0.05 6.29 -15.24
CA GLY A 50 -0.68 7.20 -14.28
C GLY A 50 -0.60 6.75 -12.81
N ALA A 51 -0.15 5.52 -12.50
CA ALA A 51 -0.13 5.04 -11.12
C ALA A 51 0.82 5.85 -10.22
N THR A 52 1.95 6.30 -10.76
CA THR A 52 2.91 7.13 -10.01
C THR A 52 2.32 8.49 -9.60
N GLU A 53 1.42 9.04 -10.40
CA GLU A 53 0.82 10.36 -10.20
C GLU A 53 -0.44 10.30 -9.32
N TYR A 54 -1.31 9.32 -9.57
CA TYR A 54 -2.65 9.27 -8.99
C TYR A 54 -2.87 8.18 -7.94
N ALA A 55 -1.96 7.21 -7.81
CA ALA A 55 -2.07 6.19 -6.76
C ALA A 55 -1.19 6.51 -5.54
N VAL A 56 -1.64 6.07 -4.38
CA VAL A 56 -0.92 6.24 -3.11
C VAL A 56 -0.20 4.94 -2.77
N PRO A 57 1.14 4.89 -2.86
CA PRO A 57 1.89 3.73 -2.43
C PRO A 57 1.83 3.60 -0.91
N VAL A 58 1.63 2.39 -0.40
CA VAL A 58 1.67 2.14 1.05
C VAL A 58 3.09 2.12 1.62
N LYS A 59 4.08 2.16 0.77
CA LYS A 59 5.49 2.31 1.13
C LYS A 59 6.15 3.42 0.29
N PRO A 60 7.05 4.23 0.87
CA PRO A 60 7.47 4.20 2.28
C PRO A 60 6.39 4.68 3.24
N ILE A 61 6.35 4.10 4.44
CA ILE A 61 5.29 4.30 5.45
C ILE A 61 5.09 5.78 5.84
N ARG A 62 6.15 6.59 5.79
CA ARG A 62 6.08 8.02 6.13
C ARG A 62 5.16 8.79 5.17
N GLN A 63 5.28 8.53 3.87
CA GLN A 63 4.44 9.17 2.85
C GLN A 63 3.00 8.66 2.94
N PHE A 64 2.84 7.35 3.16
CA PHE A 64 1.53 6.75 3.37
C PHE A 64 0.81 7.38 4.57
N ASN A 65 1.47 7.56 5.71
CA ASN A 65 0.85 8.17 6.89
C ASN A 65 0.32 9.58 6.63
N GLN A 66 1.02 10.41 5.86
CA GLN A 66 0.55 11.74 5.47
C GLN A 66 -0.74 11.65 4.63
N ARG A 67 -0.76 10.76 3.64
CA ARG A 67 -1.92 10.53 2.78
C ARG A 67 -3.10 9.94 3.57
N TRP A 68 -2.82 9.04 4.50
CA TRP A 68 -3.81 8.50 5.41
C TRP A 68 -4.51 9.57 6.24
N LEU A 69 -3.76 10.50 6.82
CA LEU A 69 -4.34 11.60 7.58
C LEU A 69 -5.19 12.55 6.71
N GLN A 70 -4.77 12.81 5.47
CA GLN A 70 -5.54 13.58 4.50
C GLN A 70 -6.86 12.88 4.12
N LEU A 71 -6.81 11.56 3.86
CA LEU A 71 -8.00 10.76 3.59
C LEU A 71 -8.97 10.78 4.77
N LEU A 72 -8.46 10.58 5.98
CA LEU A 72 -9.25 10.60 7.20
C LEU A 72 -9.97 11.96 7.39
N GLU A 73 -9.25 13.05 7.19
CA GLU A 73 -9.82 14.40 7.29
C GLU A 73 -10.85 14.65 6.19
N ARG A 74 -10.60 14.22 4.96
CA ARG A 74 -11.57 14.35 3.88
C ARG A 74 -12.85 13.56 4.16
N VAL A 75 -12.77 12.33 4.65
CA VAL A 75 -13.95 11.53 5.03
C VAL A 75 -14.74 12.19 6.17
N ARG A 76 -14.05 12.86 7.09
CA ARG A 76 -14.71 13.62 8.16
C ARG A 76 -15.44 14.86 7.67
N SER A 77 -14.79 15.62 6.80
CA SER A 77 -15.27 16.96 6.39
C SER A 77 -16.22 16.92 5.18
N HIS A 78 -16.16 15.88 4.36
CA HIS A 78 -16.96 15.77 3.14
C HIS A 78 -18.18 14.86 3.34
N PRO A 79 -19.40 15.40 3.32
CA PRO A 79 -20.60 14.57 3.35
C PRO A 79 -20.83 13.89 2.00
N GLY A 80 -21.06 12.59 2.01
CA GLY A 80 -21.38 11.81 0.82
C GLY A 80 -20.54 10.53 0.67
N PRO A 81 -20.85 9.75 -0.36
CA PRO A 81 -20.16 8.49 -0.57
C PRO A 81 -18.68 8.70 -0.92
N THR A 82 -17.85 7.85 -0.38
CA THR A 82 -16.40 7.79 -0.69
C THR A 82 -16.06 6.39 -1.18
N THR A 83 -15.45 6.30 -2.36
CA THR A 83 -15.02 5.06 -2.99
C THR A 83 -13.50 4.93 -2.89
N ILE A 84 -13.03 3.81 -2.34
CA ILE A 84 -11.62 3.53 -2.15
C ILE A 84 -11.27 2.22 -2.86
N ALA A 85 -10.28 2.30 -3.74
CA ALA A 85 -9.72 1.14 -4.40
C ALA A 85 -8.39 0.73 -3.76
N VAL A 86 -8.21 -0.56 -3.50
CA VAL A 86 -6.94 -1.16 -3.06
C VAL A 86 -6.43 -2.07 -4.17
N VAL A 87 -5.24 -1.82 -4.67
CA VAL A 87 -4.60 -2.59 -5.74
C VAL A 87 -3.55 -3.51 -5.16
N GLY A 88 -3.81 -4.80 -5.18
CA GLY A 88 -2.94 -5.85 -4.66
C GLY A 88 -3.66 -6.88 -3.80
N GLY A 89 -3.84 -8.11 -4.29
CA GLY A 89 -4.57 -9.20 -3.61
C GLY A 89 -3.74 -10.05 -2.64
N GLY A 90 -2.52 -9.63 -2.31
CA GLY A 90 -1.68 -10.27 -1.30
C GLY A 90 -2.07 -9.88 0.13
N ALA A 91 -1.36 -10.41 1.14
CA ALA A 91 -1.65 -10.15 2.55
C ALA A 91 -1.72 -8.66 2.88
N GLY A 92 -0.75 -7.86 2.42
CA GLY A 92 -0.75 -6.42 2.68
C GLY A 92 -1.98 -5.69 2.13
N GLY A 93 -2.48 -6.06 0.94
CA GLY A 93 -3.69 -5.45 0.36
C GLY A 93 -4.95 -5.84 1.13
N VAL A 94 -5.09 -7.10 1.50
CA VAL A 94 -6.22 -7.58 2.30
C VAL A 94 -6.24 -6.92 3.68
N GLU A 95 -5.10 -6.90 4.38
CA GLU A 95 -4.96 -6.26 5.69
C GLU A 95 -5.26 -4.76 5.61
N MET A 96 -4.75 -4.08 4.60
CA MET A 96 -4.95 -2.64 4.39
C MET A 96 -6.43 -2.34 4.15
N ALA A 97 -7.09 -3.08 3.24
CA ALA A 97 -8.50 -2.89 2.94
C ALA A 97 -9.38 -3.05 4.19
N LEU A 98 -9.17 -4.13 4.97
CA LEU A 98 -9.92 -4.40 6.18
C LEU A 98 -9.66 -3.36 7.28
N SER A 99 -8.40 -3.00 7.52
CA SER A 99 -8.01 -2.08 8.60
C SER A 99 -8.52 -0.66 8.32
N MET A 100 -8.37 -0.19 7.09
CA MET A 100 -8.84 1.15 6.70
C MET A 100 -10.36 1.23 6.71
N GLN A 101 -11.05 0.22 6.17
CA GLN A 101 -12.49 0.18 6.21
C GLN A 101 -13.01 0.23 7.66
N TYR A 102 -12.45 -0.61 8.52
CA TYR A 102 -12.83 -0.62 9.94
C TYR A 102 -12.66 0.76 10.58
N ARG A 103 -11.49 1.37 10.39
CA ARG A 103 -11.19 2.68 10.99
C ARG A 103 -12.11 3.78 10.44
N LEU A 104 -12.28 3.88 9.13
CA LEU A 104 -13.11 4.92 8.52
C LEU A 104 -14.58 4.75 8.85
N ARG A 105 -15.09 3.52 8.89
CA ARG A 105 -16.48 3.26 9.31
C ARG A 105 -16.71 3.63 10.77
N ALA A 106 -15.76 3.36 11.65
CA ALA A 106 -15.85 3.78 13.05
C ALA A 106 -15.86 5.31 13.19
N GLU A 107 -15.11 6.04 12.37
CA GLU A 107 -15.15 7.51 12.33
C GLU A 107 -16.54 8.02 11.90
N LEU A 108 -17.11 7.49 10.82
CA LEU A 108 -18.45 7.88 10.38
C LEU A 108 -19.52 7.59 11.43
N GLN A 109 -19.46 6.42 12.07
CA GLN A 109 -20.38 6.05 13.15
C GLN A 109 -20.27 7.02 14.34
N ALA A 110 -19.04 7.37 14.75
CA ALA A 110 -18.82 8.33 15.84
C ALA A 110 -19.38 9.73 15.53
N MET A 111 -19.51 10.06 14.25
CA MET A 111 -20.11 11.31 13.76
C MET A 111 -21.63 11.18 13.50
N GLY A 112 -22.24 10.04 13.78
CA GLY A 112 -23.67 9.79 13.48
C GLY A 112 -23.98 9.63 11.99
N ARG A 113 -22.97 9.40 11.14
CA ARG A 113 -23.11 9.19 9.69
C ARG A 113 -23.25 7.72 9.33
N ASN A 114 -23.80 7.46 8.16
CA ASN A 114 -23.96 6.10 7.66
C ASN A 114 -22.58 5.51 7.25
N PRO A 115 -22.08 4.42 7.91
CA PRO A 115 -20.81 3.81 7.56
C PRO A 115 -20.79 3.14 6.18
N TYR A 116 -21.96 2.89 5.57
CA TYR A 116 -22.10 2.34 4.22
C TYR A 116 -21.93 3.38 3.11
N GLU A 117 -21.74 4.65 3.43
CA GLU A 117 -21.25 5.64 2.50
C GLU A 117 -19.84 5.32 1.98
N LEU A 118 -19.08 4.51 2.74
CA LEU A 118 -17.76 4.03 2.33
C LEU A 118 -17.86 2.74 1.52
N GLN A 119 -17.41 2.82 0.27
CA GLN A 119 -17.32 1.70 -0.65
C GLN A 119 -15.86 1.29 -0.84
N PHE A 120 -15.57 0.01 -0.66
CA PHE A 120 -14.23 -0.55 -0.82
C PHE A 120 -14.16 -1.58 -1.92
N TYR A 121 -13.16 -1.43 -2.77
CA TYR A 121 -12.86 -2.36 -3.86
C TYR A 121 -11.42 -2.85 -3.74
N LEU A 122 -11.22 -4.16 -3.88
CA LEU A 122 -9.90 -4.80 -3.92
C LEU A 122 -9.67 -5.37 -5.32
N PHE A 123 -8.58 -4.96 -5.97
CA PHE A 123 -8.18 -5.44 -7.29
C PHE A 123 -6.99 -6.38 -7.16
N THR A 124 -7.11 -7.56 -7.77
CA THR A 124 -6.02 -8.53 -7.87
C THR A 124 -5.84 -9.02 -9.31
N SER A 125 -4.61 -9.14 -9.75
CA SER A 125 -4.27 -9.75 -11.05
C SER A 125 -4.43 -11.27 -11.04
N SER A 126 -4.51 -11.88 -9.86
CA SER A 126 -4.62 -13.33 -9.67
C SER A 126 -6.08 -13.78 -9.64
N THR A 127 -6.28 -15.06 -9.94
CA THR A 127 -7.57 -15.75 -9.78
C THR A 127 -7.97 -15.82 -8.30
N ASP A 128 -6.97 -16.02 -7.42
CA ASP A 128 -7.20 -16.18 -5.99
C ASP A 128 -6.57 -15.02 -5.20
N LEU A 129 -7.20 -14.67 -4.08
CA LEU A 129 -6.61 -13.83 -3.06
C LEU A 129 -5.57 -14.60 -2.27
N LEU A 130 -4.57 -13.88 -1.74
CA LEU A 130 -3.55 -14.49 -0.87
C LEU A 130 -2.85 -15.70 -1.53
N PRO A 131 -2.32 -15.57 -2.76
CA PRO A 131 -1.85 -16.70 -3.55
C PRO A 131 -0.69 -17.50 -2.88
N THR A 132 -0.03 -16.92 -1.89
CA THR A 132 1.04 -17.58 -1.12
C THR A 132 0.52 -18.31 0.13
N HIS A 133 -0.77 -18.29 0.39
CA HIS A 133 -1.40 -18.93 1.55
C HIS A 133 -2.16 -20.20 1.12
N ASN A 134 -2.44 -21.06 2.10
CA ASN A 134 -3.21 -22.28 1.83
C ASN A 134 -4.69 -21.97 1.51
N ALA A 135 -5.34 -22.93 0.85
CA ALA A 135 -6.72 -22.77 0.36
C ALA A 135 -7.75 -22.47 1.45
N TRP A 136 -7.51 -22.91 2.70
CA TRP A 136 -8.42 -22.60 3.81
C TRP A 136 -8.37 -21.11 4.16
N VAL A 137 -7.16 -20.54 4.26
CA VAL A 137 -6.95 -19.10 4.51
C VAL A 137 -7.55 -18.28 3.37
N GLN A 138 -7.29 -18.66 2.12
CA GLN A 138 -7.85 -17.98 0.95
C GLN A 138 -9.37 -17.89 1.01
N ARG A 139 -10.06 -19.03 1.19
CA ARG A 139 -11.52 -19.06 1.31
C ARG A 139 -12.02 -18.22 2.48
N LYS A 140 -11.37 -18.35 3.66
CA LYS A 140 -11.80 -17.61 4.85
C LYS A 140 -11.73 -16.09 4.63
N PHE A 141 -10.68 -15.58 3.98
CA PHE A 141 -10.58 -14.15 3.71
C PHE A 141 -11.53 -13.66 2.61
N VAL A 142 -11.88 -14.50 1.63
CA VAL A 142 -12.97 -14.19 0.68
C VAL A 142 -14.29 -13.99 1.41
N GLU A 143 -14.63 -14.89 2.33
CA GLU A 143 -15.83 -14.78 3.18
C GLU A 143 -15.79 -13.48 4.02
N VAL A 144 -14.70 -13.23 4.73
CA VAL A 144 -14.54 -12.04 5.59
C VAL A 144 -14.66 -10.74 4.77
N LEU A 145 -14.06 -10.67 3.60
CA LEU A 145 -14.16 -9.48 2.74
C LEU A 145 -15.59 -9.27 2.26
N ALA A 146 -16.31 -10.35 1.87
CA ALA A 146 -17.69 -10.29 1.48
C ALA A 146 -18.61 -9.85 2.64
N GLU A 147 -18.45 -10.44 3.84
CA GLU A 147 -19.17 -10.04 5.06
C GLU A 147 -18.97 -8.56 5.42
N ARG A 148 -17.77 -8.06 5.15
CA ARG A 148 -17.43 -6.64 5.35
C ARG A 148 -17.91 -5.74 4.22
N GLY A 149 -18.45 -6.29 3.13
CA GLY A 149 -18.92 -5.54 1.97
C GLY A 149 -17.76 -4.92 1.17
N ILE A 150 -16.61 -5.60 1.11
CA ILE A 150 -15.49 -5.24 0.24
C ILE A 150 -15.64 -6.02 -1.07
N THR A 151 -15.78 -5.31 -2.18
CA THR A 151 -15.92 -5.94 -3.50
C THR A 151 -14.55 -6.37 -4.02
N VAL A 152 -14.34 -7.66 -4.23
CA VAL A 152 -13.09 -8.18 -4.79
C VAL A 152 -13.22 -8.36 -6.30
N ASN A 153 -12.25 -7.84 -7.03
CA ASN A 153 -12.12 -7.96 -8.48
C ASN A 153 -10.93 -8.88 -8.81
N HIS A 154 -11.25 -10.13 -9.13
CA HIS A 154 -10.28 -11.15 -9.53
C HIS A 154 -9.90 -11.00 -11.01
N ASN A 155 -8.71 -11.50 -11.40
CA ASN A 155 -8.18 -11.41 -12.77
C ASN A 155 -8.27 -9.99 -13.35
N ALA A 156 -8.06 -8.99 -12.49
CA ALA A 156 -8.26 -7.58 -12.76
C ALA A 156 -6.96 -6.79 -12.50
N ALA A 157 -5.92 -7.09 -13.27
CA ALA A 157 -4.68 -6.31 -13.23
C ALA A 157 -4.98 -4.86 -13.65
N VAL A 158 -4.65 -3.89 -12.79
CA VAL A 158 -4.84 -2.47 -13.13
C VAL A 158 -3.81 -2.08 -14.20
N GLN A 159 -4.29 -1.47 -15.29
CA GLN A 159 -3.49 -1.08 -16.45
C GLN A 159 -3.36 0.43 -16.61
N LEU A 160 -4.34 1.17 -16.11
CA LEU A 160 -4.39 2.63 -16.17
C LEU A 160 -4.95 3.17 -14.86
N VAL A 161 -4.34 4.25 -14.39
CA VAL A 161 -4.84 5.07 -13.28
C VAL A 161 -4.95 6.51 -13.74
N SER A 162 -6.00 7.19 -13.36
CA SER A 162 -6.25 8.61 -13.65
C SER A 162 -6.72 9.33 -12.39
N GLU A 163 -6.89 10.64 -12.47
CA GLU A 163 -7.33 11.49 -11.36
C GLU A 163 -8.64 11.02 -10.70
N GLY A 164 -9.56 10.47 -11.46
CA GLY A 164 -10.88 10.05 -10.95
C GLY A 164 -11.13 8.55 -10.99
N GLY A 165 -10.13 7.71 -11.26
CA GLY A 165 -10.41 6.28 -11.33
C GLY A 165 -9.33 5.41 -11.91
N LEU A 166 -9.67 4.16 -12.15
CA LEU A 166 -8.78 3.16 -12.72
C LEU A 166 -9.48 2.28 -13.77
N LEU A 167 -8.66 1.65 -14.63
CA LEU A 167 -9.08 0.64 -15.60
C LEU A 167 -8.26 -0.63 -15.40
N ALA A 168 -8.95 -1.75 -15.30
CA ALA A 168 -8.35 -3.08 -15.19
C ALA A 168 -8.34 -3.84 -16.52
N SER A 169 -7.48 -4.86 -16.62
CA SER A 169 -7.24 -5.69 -17.82
C SER A 169 -8.46 -6.46 -18.30
N ASN A 170 -9.42 -6.73 -17.41
CA ASN A 170 -10.68 -7.38 -17.74
C ASN A 170 -11.77 -6.39 -18.26
N GLY A 171 -11.39 -5.15 -18.57
CA GLY A 171 -12.28 -4.10 -19.03
C GLY A 171 -13.08 -3.39 -17.93
N ARG A 172 -12.90 -3.75 -16.66
CA ARG A 172 -13.59 -3.11 -15.56
C ARG A 172 -12.98 -1.74 -15.28
N ALA A 173 -13.80 -0.71 -15.40
CA ALA A 173 -13.47 0.64 -14.95
C ALA A 173 -14.13 0.93 -13.60
N LEU A 174 -13.46 1.70 -12.74
CA LEU A 174 -13.98 2.16 -11.46
C LEU A 174 -13.68 3.64 -11.29
N MET A 175 -14.71 4.44 -11.05
CA MET A 175 -14.56 5.79 -10.53
C MET A 175 -14.26 5.69 -9.04
N THR A 176 -13.20 6.32 -8.56
CA THR A 176 -12.75 6.19 -7.17
C THR A 176 -12.05 7.46 -6.69
N ASP A 177 -12.25 7.79 -5.43
CA ASP A 177 -11.66 8.97 -4.79
C ASP A 177 -10.21 8.73 -4.35
N ASP A 178 -9.86 7.48 -4.01
CA ASP A 178 -8.51 7.09 -3.63
C ASP A 178 -8.13 5.73 -4.18
N ILE A 179 -6.88 5.61 -4.59
CA ILE A 179 -6.28 4.37 -5.04
C ILE A 179 -5.04 4.09 -4.20
N LEU A 180 -5.11 3.01 -3.42
CA LEU A 180 -4.00 2.54 -2.60
C LEU A 180 -3.25 1.44 -3.32
N TRP A 181 -1.94 1.60 -3.48
CA TRP A 181 -1.10 0.68 -4.22
C TRP A 181 -0.29 -0.22 -3.29
N VAL A 182 -0.66 -1.50 -3.24
CA VAL A 182 -0.13 -2.51 -2.29
C VAL A 182 0.41 -3.74 -3.05
N THR A 183 0.82 -3.57 -4.29
CA THR A 183 1.41 -4.66 -5.07
C THR A 183 2.78 -5.06 -4.55
N GLN A 184 3.31 -6.19 -5.07
CA GLN A 184 4.65 -6.65 -4.71
C GLN A 184 5.68 -5.52 -4.80
N ALA A 185 6.45 -5.38 -3.74
CA ALA A 185 7.51 -4.41 -3.66
C ALA A 185 8.79 -4.98 -4.29
N GLY A 186 9.40 -4.19 -5.17
CA GLY A 186 10.77 -4.41 -5.64
C GLY A 186 11.80 -3.88 -4.65
N GLY A 187 13.06 -4.24 -4.82
CA GLY A 187 14.17 -3.57 -4.14
C GLY A 187 14.15 -2.07 -4.48
N ALA A 188 14.62 -1.23 -3.56
CA ALA A 188 14.87 0.17 -3.88
C ALA A 188 15.99 0.21 -4.93
N SER A 189 15.76 0.95 -6.03
CA SER A 189 16.74 1.23 -7.08
C SER A 189 17.78 2.23 -6.60
#